data_3724ca4ab5fa8a1458ed192d2c26ee75
#
_entry.id   3724ca4ab5fa8a1458ed192d2c26ee75
#
_cell.length_a   1.000
_cell.length_b   1.000
_cell.length_c   1.000
_cell.angle_alpha   90.00
_cell.angle_beta   90.00
_cell.angle_gamma   90.00
#
_symmetry.space_group_name_H-M   'P 1'
#
loop_
_entity.id
_entity.type
_entity.pdbx_description
1 polymer ?
#
loop_
_entity_poly.entity_id
_entity_poly.type
_entity_poly.pdbx_seq_one_letter_code
_entity_poly.pdbx_strand_id
1 'polypeptide(L)'
;AAVCALVWIYEKRVANRTGSQLIRNDAREWMISLGFSLVTLLGFAMVWVLPEPYRAWWARYADSAVLALMALLLIPLPLKILHSNLREVLLITNPDNEIVQRVEAVMQQIRAEHDIAEYSAHIAKTGRIHFIEINMVVGPDFKPRGVPELDELRARIWEVIGLPLEQAWLSILFTADPRWS
;
A
#
# COMPACT_ATOMS: atom_id res chain seq x y z
N ALA A 1 -4.25 16.38 -26.61
CA ALA A 1 -3.68 17.19 -25.52
C ALA A 1 -4.72 18.17 -24.93
N ALA A 2 -5.35 19.06 -25.74
CA ALA A 2 -6.25 20.08 -25.20
C ALA A 2 -7.47 19.50 -24.47
N VAL A 3 -8.12 18.48 -25.04
CA VAL A 3 -9.26 17.80 -24.41
C VAL A 3 -8.84 17.15 -23.08
N CYS A 4 -7.71 16.44 -23.07
CA CYS A 4 -7.20 15.81 -21.82
C CYS A 4 -6.92 16.87 -20.74
N ALA A 5 -6.37 18.02 -21.09
CA ALA A 5 -6.13 19.12 -20.16
C ALA A 5 -7.43 19.68 -19.57
N LEU A 6 -8.44 19.89 -20.40
CA LEU A 6 -9.74 20.41 -19.98
C LEU A 6 -10.45 19.43 -19.04
N VAL A 7 -10.49 18.14 -19.40
CA VAL A 7 -11.12 17.10 -18.56
C VAL A 7 -10.38 16.95 -17.24
N TRP A 8 -9.04 16.88 -17.28
CA TRP A 8 -8.23 16.82 -16.06
C TRP A 8 -8.51 17.99 -15.10
N ILE A 9 -8.54 19.23 -15.62
CA ILE A 9 -8.82 20.41 -14.80
C ILE A 9 -10.22 20.36 -14.20
N TYR A 10 -11.20 19.94 -15.00
CA TYR A 10 -12.59 19.80 -14.55
C TYR A 10 -12.72 18.76 -13.44
N GLU A 11 -12.23 17.55 -13.67
CA GLU A 11 -12.33 16.46 -12.69
C GLU A 11 -11.54 16.74 -11.43
N LYS A 12 -10.36 17.34 -11.52
CA LYS A 12 -9.59 17.78 -10.37
C LYS A 12 -10.37 18.76 -9.48
N ARG A 13 -11.12 19.69 -10.11
CA ARG A 13 -11.98 20.63 -9.37
C ARG A 13 -13.15 19.91 -8.70
N VAL A 14 -13.79 18.98 -9.40
CA VAL A 14 -14.90 18.19 -8.87
C VAL A 14 -14.41 17.27 -7.73
N ALA A 15 -13.29 16.59 -7.89
CA ALA A 15 -12.70 15.73 -6.86
C ALA A 15 -12.40 16.50 -5.57
N ASN A 16 -11.89 17.73 -5.70
CA ASN A 16 -11.61 18.58 -4.54
C ASN A 16 -12.89 19.09 -3.83
N ARG A 17 -14.00 19.20 -4.55
CA ARG A 17 -15.30 19.62 -3.98
C ARG A 17 -16.04 18.47 -3.34
N THR A 18 -15.98 17.28 -3.92
CA THR A 18 -16.76 16.11 -3.48
C THR A 18 -15.99 15.20 -2.52
N GLY A 19 -14.66 15.34 -2.43
CA GLY A 19 -13.80 14.43 -1.65
C GLY A 19 -13.73 13.00 -2.21
N SER A 20 -14.32 12.74 -3.39
CA SER A 20 -14.42 11.41 -3.97
C SER A 20 -13.07 10.88 -4.43
N GLN A 21 -12.67 9.72 -3.92
CA GLN A 21 -11.44 9.03 -4.32
C GLN A 21 -11.53 8.51 -5.77
N LEU A 22 -12.73 8.12 -6.21
CA LEU A 22 -12.96 7.62 -7.56
C LEU A 22 -12.65 8.71 -8.60
N ILE A 23 -13.23 9.91 -8.43
CA ILE A 23 -12.99 11.05 -9.32
C ILE A 23 -11.52 11.50 -9.27
N ARG A 24 -10.88 11.38 -8.12
CA ARG A 24 -9.45 11.70 -7.97
C ARG A 24 -8.57 10.75 -8.76
N ASN A 25 -8.92 9.47 -8.81
CA ASN A 25 -8.19 8.49 -9.61
C ASN A 25 -8.39 8.74 -11.10
N ASP A 26 -9.61 9.01 -11.53
CA ASP A 26 -9.94 9.36 -12.92
C ASP A 26 -9.18 10.62 -13.38
N ALA A 27 -9.16 11.67 -12.56
CA ALA A 27 -8.34 12.86 -12.83
C ALA A 27 -6.84 12.55 -13.01
N ARG A 28 -6.29 11.56 -12.30
CA ARG A 28 -4.90 11.12 -12.49
C ARG A 28 -4.68 10.43 -13.84
N GLU A 29 -5.64 9.63 -14.29
CA GLU A 29 -5.58 8.97 -15.60
C GLU A 29 -5.60 10.00 -16.74
N TRP A 30 -6.43 11.04 -16.63
CA TRP A 30 -6.45 12.14 -17.58
C TRP A 30 -5.13 12.96 -17.58
N MET A 31 -4.51 13.14 -16.42
CA MET A 31 -3.19 13.77 -16.34
C MET A 31 -2.11 12.93 -17.03
N ILE A 32 -2.13 11.62 -16.87
CA ILE A 32 -1.21 10.70 -17.57
C ILE A 32 -1.44 10.78 -19.09
N SER A 33 -2.69 10.74 -19.52
CA SER A 33 -3.09 10.86 -20.93
C SER A 33 -2.65 12.19 -21.56
N LEU A 34 -2.71 13.28 -20.77
CA LEU A 34 -2.18 14.57 -21.19
C LEU A 34 -0.66 14.52 -21.40
N GLY A 35 0.07 13.91 -20.45
CA GLY A 35 1.51 13.69 -20.57
C GLY A 35 1.88 12.92 -21.84
N PHE A 36 1.18 11.83 -22.11
CA PHE A 36 1.33 11.07 -23.38
C PHE A 36 1.14 11.93 -24.61
N SER A 37 0.02 12.67 -24.64
CA SER A 37 -0.30 13.53 -25.78
C SER A 37 0.75 14.61 -26.01
N LEU A 38 1.32 15.17 -24.93
CA LEU A 38 2.37 16.17 -25.02
C LEU A 38 3.70 15.60 -25.51
N VAL A 39 4.14 14.46 -24.98
CA VAL A 39 5.39 13.83 -25.42
C VAL A 39 5.30 13.40 -26.89
N THR A 40 4.15 12.83 -27.28
CA THR A 40 3.91 12.47 -28.68
C THR A 40 3.94 13.70 -29.59
N LEU A 41 3.25 14.77 -29.19
CA LEU A 41 3.25 16.03 -29.93
C LEU A 41 4.65 16.60 -30.09
N LEU A 42 5.44 16.64 -29.01
CA LEU A 42 6.82 17.12 -29.02
C LEU A 42 7.73 16.24 -29.88
N GLY A 43 7.58 14.92 -29.78
CA GLY A 43 8.35 13.97 -30.59
C GLY A 43 8.15 14.20 -32.12
N PHE A 44 6.90 14.37 -32.55
CA PHE A 44 6.61 14.68 -33.94
C PHE A 44 6.95 16.12 -34.31
N ALA A 45 6.77 17.08 -33.39
CA ALA A 45 7.16 18.47 -33.66
C ALA A 45 8.67 18.62 -33.94
N MET A 46 9.51 17.80 -33.31
CA MET A 46 10.96 17.78 -33.60
C MET A 46 11.27 17.45 -35.04
N VAL A 47 10.45 16.62 -35.72
CA VAL A 47 10.64 16.31 -37.13
C VAL A 47 10.52 17.58 -38.00
N TRP A 48 9.71 18.56 -37.59
CA TRP A 48 9.49 19.80 -38.32
C TRP A 48 10.59 20.84 -38.06
N VAL A 49 11.19 20.83 -36.89
CA VAL A 49 12.16 21.84 -36.45
C VAL A 49 13.60 21.45 -36.82
N LEU A 50 13.88 20.15 -36.93
CA LEU A 50 15.23 19.68 -37.20
C LEU A 50 15.65 19.94 -38.66
N PRO A 51 16.89 20.45 -38.91
CA PRO A 51 17.46 20.57 -40.24
C PRO A 51 17.84 19.21 -40.81
N GLU A 52 17.93 19.12 -42.16
CA GLU A 52 18.52 17.97 -42.84
C GLU A 52 20.04 17.91 -42.55
N PRO A 53 20.66 16.72 -42.32
CA PRO A 53 20.09 15.35 -42.47
C PRO A 53 19.41 14.79 -41.21
N TYR A 54 19.43 15.52 -40.11
CA TYR A 54 18.92 15.06 -38.81
C TYR A 54 17.40 14.77 -38.83
N ARG A 55 16.65 15.52 -39.65
CA ARG A 55 15.22 15.33 -39.85
C ARG A 55 14.91 13.92 -40.38
N ALA A 56 15.61 13.45 -41.42
CA ALA A 56 15.39 12.16 -42.03
C ALA A 56 15.70 11.00 -41.04
N TRP A 57 16.76 11.19 -40.25
CA TRP A 57 17.14 10.23 -39.23
C TRP A 57 16.10 10.20 -38.08
N TRP A 58 15.71 11.37 -37.56
CA TRP A 58 14.72 11.47 -36.49
C TRP A 58 13.35 10.96 -36.92
N ALA A 59 12.87 11.32 -38.12
CA ALA A 59 11.59 10.87 -38.63
C ALA A 59 11.47 9.33 -38.70
N ARG A 60 12.59 8.63 -38.90
CA ARG A 60 12.63 7.16 -38.95
C ARG A 60 12.46 6.54 -37.58
N TYR A 61 12.95 7.18 -36.53
CA TYR A 61 12.99 6.61 -35.18
C TYR A 61 12.06 7.32 -34.18
N ALA A 62 11.43 8.44 -34.57
CA ALA A 62 10.62 9.27 -33.68
C ALA A 62 9.52 8.48 -32.97
N ASP A 63 8.79 7.67 -33.71
CA ASP A 63 7.70 6.84 -33.16
C ASP A 63 8.24 5.84 -32.14
N SER A 64 9.26 5.07 -32.49
CA SER A 64 9.89 4.09 -31.61
C SER A 64 10.52 4.74 -30.38
N ALA A 65 11.16 5.91 -30.54
CA ALA A 65 11.77 6.65 -29.44
C ALA A 65 10.72 7.18 -28.46
N VAL A 66 9.61 7.75 -28.99
CA VAL A 66 8.48 8.21 -28.18
C VAL A 66 7.86 7.05 -27.42
N LEU A 67 7.62 5.91 -28.11
CA LEU A 67 7.07 4.70 -27.49
C LEU A 67 7.99 4.14 -26.39
N ALA A 68 9.29 4.06 -26.66
CA ALA A 68 10.27 3.59 -25.67
C ALA A 68 10.34 4.50 -24.45
N LEU A 69 10.33 5.83 -24.65
CA LEU A 69 10.31 6.80 -23.57
C LEU A 69 9.04 6.66 -22.73
N MET A 70 7.90 6.50 -23.36
CA MET A 70 6.62 6.30 -22.70
C MET A 70 6.60 5.00 -21.90
N ALA A 71 7.05 3.91 -22.47
CA ALA A 71 7.15 2.62 -21.79
C ALA A 71 8.03 2.75 -20.55
N LEU A 72 9.19 3.38 -20.66
CA LEU A 72 10.12 3.58 -19.54
C LEU A 72 9.50 4.41 -18.40
N LEU A 73 8.74 5.46 -18.73
CA LEU A 73 8.07 6.31 -17.74
C LEU A 73 6.87 5.62 -17.06
N LEU A 74 6.20 4.71 -17.76
CA LEU A 74 4.97 4.09 -17.24
C LEU A 74 5.21 2.73 -16.56
N ILE A 75 6.24 1.97 -16.96
CA ILE A 75 6.55 0.66 -16.34
C ILE A 75 6.61 0.72 -14.81
N PRO A 76 7.16 1.74 -14.14
CA PRO A 76 7.20 1.80 -12.68
C PRO A 76 5.83 1.77 -12.00
N LEU A 77 4.77 2.28 -12.65
CA LEU A 77 3.42 2.32 -12.08
C LEU A 77 2.81 0.92 -11.88
N PRO A 78 2.67 0.08 -12.94
CA PRO A 78 2.15 -1.27 -12.76
C PRO A 78 3.06 -2.16 -11.91
N LEU A 79 4.39 -1.97 -11.95
CA LEU A 79 5.30 -2.71 -11.09
C LEU A 79 5.09 -2.39 -9.62
N LYS A 80 4.86 -1.13 -9.26
CA LYS A 80 4.54 -0.73 -7.89
C LYS A 80 3.22 -1.34 -7.40
N ILE A 81 2.20 -1.31 -8.26
CA ILE A 81 0.89 -1.92 -7.95
C ILE A 81 1.04 -3.44 -7.80
N LEU A 82 1.75 -4.09 -8.72
CA LEU A 82 2.00 -5.53 -8.66
C LEU A 82 2.74 -5.91 -7.37
N HIS A 83 3.79 -5.16 -7.01
CA HIS A 83 4.54 -5.40 -5.78
C HIS A 83 3.66 -5.24 -4.52
N SER A 84 2.83 -4.20 -4.47
CA SER A 84 1.89 -3.97 -3.37
C SER A 84 0.88 -5.10 -3.25
N ASN A 85 0.26 -5.48 -4.36
CA ASN A 85 -0.74 -6.56 -4.38
C ASN A 85 -0.13 -7.92 -4.06
N LEU A 86 1.11 -8.17 -4.52
CA LEU A 86 1.81 -9.42 -4.21
C LEU A 86 2.09 -9.54 -2.71
N ARG A 87 2.52 -8.46 -2.05
CA ARG A 87 2.70 -8.45 -0.60
C ARG A 87 1.39 -8.70 0.15
N GLU A 88 0.28 -8.15 -0.34
CA GLU A 88 -1.05 -8.38 0.24
C GLU A 88 -1.49 -9.85 0.09
N VAL A 89 -1.29 -10.45 -1.08
CA VAL A 89 -1.60 -11.87 -1.33
C VAL A 89 -0.73 -12.82 -0.51
N LEU A 90 0.54 -12.46 -0.34
CA LEU A 90 1.49 -13.25 0.46
C LEU A 90 1.36 -13.01 1.97
N LEU A 91 0.40 -12.20 2.41
CA LEU A 91 0.16 -11.86 3.81
C LEU A 91 1.42 -11.34 4.55
N ILE A 92 2.29 -10.63 3.82
CA ILE A 92 3.53 -10.11 4.39
C ILE A 92 3.21 -8.88 5.23
N THR A 93 3.60 -8.93 6.52
CA THR A 93 3.48 -7.79 7.44
C THR A 93 4.21 -6.56 6.88
N ASN A 94 3.52 -5.43 6.82
CA ASN A 94 4.12 -4.17 6.43
C ASN A 94 4.54 -3.39 7.68
N PRO A 95 5.85 -3.25 7.98
CA PRO A 95 6.31 -2.58 9.20
C PRO A 95 5.93 -1.08 9.27
N ASP A 96 5.69 -0.44 8.13
CA ASP A 96 5.27 0.97 8.05
C ASP A 96 3.75 1.15 8.36
N ASN A 97 3.03 0.07 8.59
CA ASN A 97 1.61 0.13 8.90
C ASN A 97 1.42 0.64 10.34
N GLU A 98 0.58 1.64 10.50
CA GLU A 98 0.25 2.25 11.80
C GLU A 98 -0.29 1.22 12.81
N ILE A 99 -1.04 0.22 12.35
CA ILE A 99 -1.56 -0.87 13.20
C ILE A 99 -0.41 -1.72 13.72
N VAL A 100 0.59 -2.02 12.89
CA VAL A 100 1.78 -2.79 13.32
C VAL A 100 2.50 -2.06 14.44
N GLN A 101 2.73 -0.76 14.29
CA GLN A 101 3.41 0.05 15.29
C GLN A 101 2.61 0.13 16.62
N ARG A 102 1.29 0.25 16.52
CA ARG A 102 0.40 0.27 17.70
C ARG A 102 0.42 -1.09 18.44
N VAL A 103 0.31 -2.17 17.68
CA VAL A 103 0.37 -3.54 18.27
C VAL A 103 1.73 -3.78 18.91
N GLU A 104 2.81 -3.40 18.25
CA GLU A 104 4.16 -3.54 18.81
C GLU A 104 4.31 -2.77 20.14
N ALA A 105 3.83 -1.53 20.19
CA ALA A 105 3.89 -0.71 21.40
C ALA A 105 3.10 -1.34 22.58
N VAL A 106 1.89 -1.84 22.34
CA VAL A 106 1.09 -2.48 23.39
C VAL A 106 1.70 -3.84 23.81
N MET A 107 2.27 -4.58 22.87
CA MET A 107 2.94 -5.84 23.18
C MET A 107 4.17 -5.67 24.06
N GLN A 108 4.94 -4.60 23.85
CA GLN A 108 6.07 -4.27 24.73
C GLN A 108 5.60 -3.96 26.17
N GLN A 109 4.46 -3.27 26.33
CA GLN A 109 3.88 -3.01 27.64
C GLN A 109 3.39 -4.31 28.32
N ILE A 110 2.63 -5.14 27.59
CA ILE A 110 2.12 -6.41 28.09
C ILE A 110 3.27 -7.35 28.50
N ARG A 111 4.35 -7.37 27.71
CA ARG A 111 5.57 -8.13 28.02
C ARG A 111 6.23 -7.67 29.32
N ALA A 112 6.21 -6.36 29.60
CA ALA A 112 6.79 -5.82 30.84
C ALA A 112 5.93 -6.11 32.08
N GLU A 113 4.61 -6.30 31.90
CA GLU A 113 3.67 -6.55 33.02
C GLU A 113 3.47 -8.03 33.32
N HIS A 114 3.66 -8.88 32.31
CA HIS A 114 3.44 -10.34 32.42
C HIS A 114 4.71 -11.08 32.02
N ASP A 115 4.83 -12.33 32.51
CA ASP A 115 5.96 -13.22 32.23
C ASP A 115 5.85 -13.77 30.78
N ILE A 116 6.08 -12.88 29.79
CA ILE A 116 6.13 -13.21 28.37
C ILE A 116 7.59 -13.21 27.94
N ALA A 117 8.12 -14.37 27.62
CA ALA A 117 9.50 -14.55 27.21
C ALA A 117 9.75 -13.97 25.81
N GLU A 118 8.85 -14.28 24.88
CA GLU A 118 8.94 -13.87 23.48
C GLU A 118 7.54 -13.69 22.89
N TYR A 119 7.41 -12.88 21.85
CA TYR A 119 6.18 -12.81 21.05
C TYR A 119 6.51 -12.58 19.59
N SER A 120 5.62 -13.03 18.72
CA SER A 120 5.60 -12.72 17.31
C SER A 120 4.24 -12.12 16.92
N ALA A 121 4.22 -11.12 16.06
CA ALA A 121 3.00 -10.51 15.56
C ALA A 121 2.99 -10.50 14.03
N HIS A 122 2.04 -11.21 13.44
CA HIS A 122 1.80 -11.24 12.01
C HIS A 122 0.56 -10.44 11.69
N ILE A 123 0.74 -9.33 10.96
CA ILE A 123 -0.34 -8.42 10.62
C ILE A 123 -0.39 -8.28 9.12
N ALA A 124 -1.46 -8.78 8.53
CA ALA A 124 -1.68 -8.73 7.08
C ALA A 124 -3.04 -8.10 6.80
N LYS A 125 -3.15 -7.43 5.64
CA LYS A 125 -4.40 -6.86 5.17
C LYS A 125 -4.80 -7.54 3.88
N THR A 126 -6.02 -8.03 3.82
CA THR A 126 -6.62 -8.58 2.60
C THR A 126 -7.93 -7.87 2.32
N GLY A 127 -7.94 -7.04 1.28
CA GLY A 127 -9.08 -6.20 0.96
C GLY A 127 -9.42 -5.21 2.09
N ARG A 128 -10.53 -5.42 2.79
CA ARG A 128 -11.00 -4.57 3.90
C ARG A 128 -10.71 -5.16 5.28
N ILE A 129 -10.22 -6.39 5.36
CA ILE A 129 -10.04 -7.13 6.61
C ILE A 129 -8.56 -7.16 6.96
N HIS A 130 -8.24 -6.88 8.21
CA HIS A 130 -6.92 -7.06 8.80
C HIS A 130 -6.88 -8.39 9.56
N PHE A 131 -5.95 -9.25 9.19
CA PHE A 131 -5.64 -10.48 9.91
C PHE A 131 -4.48 -10.17 10.85
N ILE A 132 -4.75 -10.30 12.14
CA ILE A 132 -3.80 -9.99 13.22
C ILE A 132 -3.64 -11.27 14.03
N GLU A 133 -2.48 -11.86 13.95
CA GLU A 133 -2.11 -13.07 14.67
C GLU A 133 -0.94 -12.75 15.60
N ILE A 134 -1.13 -12.98 16.90
CA ILE A 134 -0.14 -12.72 17.92
C ILE A 134 0.13 -14.03 18.66
N ASN A 135 1.36 -14.50 18.57
CA ASN A 135 1.80 -15.69 19.29
C ASN A 135 2.69 -15.25 20.46
N MET A 136 2.38 -15.68 21.65
CA MET A 136 3.08 -15.34 22.89
C MET A 136 3.70 -16.59 23.51
N VAL A 137 5.01 -16.60 23.65
CA VAL A 137 5.72 -17.60 24.42
C VAL A 137 5.74 -17.13 25.87
N VAL A 138 5.06 -17.87 26.74
CA VAL A 138 4.91 -17.50 28.14
C VAL A 138 5.91 -18.23 29.03
N GLY A 139 6.38 -17.55 30.05
CA GLY A 139 7.27 -18.10 31.06
C GLY A 139 6.52 -18.92 32.14
N PRO A 140 7.25 -19.57 33.07
CA PRO A 140 6.68 -20.42 34.12
C PRO A 140 5.83 -19.65 35.14
N ASP A 141 6.03 -18.34 35.26
CA ASP A 141 5.28 -17.48 36.17
C ASP A 141 4.02 -16.87 35.56
N PHE A 142 3.78 -17.10 34.28
CA PHE A 142 2.52 -16.75 33.63
C PHE A 142 1.40 -17.70 34.08
N LYS A 143 0.60 -17.24 35.02
CA LYS A 143 -0.47 -18.02 35.64
C LYS A 143 -1.80 -17.29 35.59
N PRO A 144 -2.43 -17.22 34.42
CA PRO A 144 -3.73 -16.59 34.31
C PRO A 144 -4.78 -17.31 35.10
N ARG A 145 -5.66 -16.58 35.81
CA ARG A 145 -6.75 -17.12 36.62
C ARG A 145 -7.86 -17.79 35.81
N GLY A 146 -7.68 -17.84 34.48
CA GLY A 146 -8.60 -18.49 33.56
C GLY A 146 -8.81 -17.67 32.31
N VAL A 147 -9.79 -18.09 31.51
CA VAL A 147 -10.12 -17.43 30.21
C VAL A 147 -10.47 -15.95 30.36
N PRO A 148 -11.19 -15.49 31.42
CA PRO A 148 -11.51 -14.08 31.55
C PRO A 148 -10.29 -13.15 31.56
N GLU A 149 -9.21 -13.52 32.21
CA GLU A 149 -7.97 -12.71 32.25
C GLU A 149 -7.26 -12.67 30.90
N LEU A 150 -7.33 -13.77 30.16
CA LEU A 150 -6.84 -13.79 28.75
C LEU A 150 -7.71 -12.91 27.84
N ASP A 151 -9.02 -12.84 28.11
CA ASP A 151 -9.91 -11.95 27.37
C ASP A 151 -9.69 -10.48 27.72
N GLU A 152 -9.28 -10.15 28.94
CA GLU A 152 -8.86 -8.78 29.30
C GLU A 152 -7.62 -8.36 28.51
N LEU A 153 -6.62 -9.23 28.36
CA LEU A 153 -5.46 -8.98 27.50
C LEU A 153 -5.87 -8.77 26.03
N ARG A 154 -6.78 -9.61 25.55
CA ARG A 154 -7.33 -9.49 24.19
C ARG A 154 -8.05 -8.16 24.00
N ALA A 155 -8.88 -7.76 24.94
CA ALA A 155 -9.62 -6.50 24.89
C ALA A 155 -8.67 -5.29 24.87
N ARG A 156 -7.62 -5.31 25.67
CA ARG A 156 -6.60 -4.27 25.71
C ARG A 156 -5.87 -4.12 24.36
N ILE A 157 -5.49 -5.24 23.74
CA ILE A 157 -4.87 -5.23 22.42
C ILE A 157 -5.87 -4.71 21.38
N TRP A 158 -7.13 -5.16 21.45
CA TRP A 158 -8.18 -4.74 20.54
C TRP A 158 -8.45 -3.23 20.60
N GLU A 159 -8.48 -2.64 21.78
CA GLU A 159 -8.69 -1.20 21.97
C GLU A 159 -7.59 -0.38 21.28
N VAL A 160 -6.33 -0.83 21.36
CA VAL A 160 -5.21 -0.15 20.70
C VAL A 160 -5.24 -0.30 19.19
N ILE A 161 -5.70 -1.44 18.67
CA ILE A 161 -5.91 -1.65 17.22
C ILE A 161 -6.89 -0.61 16.67
N GLY A 162 -7.99 -0.34 17.39
CA GLY A 162 -8.94 0.72 17.05
C GLY A 162 -9.74 0.48 15.76
N LEU A 163 -9.92 -0.77 15.36
CA LEU A 163 -10.70 -1.17 14.19
C LEU A 163 -12.08 -1.71 14.59
N PRO A 164 -13.12 -1.52 13.74
CA PRO A 164 -14.39 -2.20 13.90
C PRO A 164 -14.24 -3.73 13.80
N LEU A 165 -15.10 -4.48 14.50
CA LEU A 165 -15.08 -5.95 14.51
C LEU A 165 -15.18 -6.57 13.12
N GLU A 166 -15.87 -5.91 12.19
CA GLU A 166 -16.05 -6.38 10.82
C GLU A 166 -14.81 -6.17 9.94
N GLN A 167 -13.82 -5.42 10.44
CA GLN A 167 -12.61 -5.05 9.69
C GLN A 167 -11.33 -5.69 10.21
N ALA A 168 -11.40 -6.45 11.29
CA ALA A 168 -10.23 -7.15 11.83
C ALA A 168 -10.58 -8.53 12.37
N TRP A 169 -9.67 -9.47 12.14
CA TRP A 169 -9.65 -10.79 12.73
C TRP A 169 -8.44 -10.87 13.67
N LEU A 170 -8.69 -10.92 14.96
CA LEU A 170 -7.63 -11.04 15.98
C LEU A 170 -7.58 -12.45 16.53
N SER A 171 -6.43 -13.08 16.36
CA SER A 171 -6.10 -14.37 16.98
C SER A 171 -4.91 -14.19 17.93
N ILE A 172 -5.02 -14.71 19.14
CA ILE A 172 -3.94 -14.68 20.13
C ILE A 172 -3.72 -16.10 20.65
N LEU A 173 -2.50 -16.59 20.44
CA LEU A 173 -2.04 -17.88 20.92
C LEU A 173 -1.10 -17.69 22.11
N PHE A 174 -1.29 -18.47 23.16
CA PHE A 174 -0.36 -18.57 24.28
C PHE A 174 0.28 -19.97 24.27
N THR A 175 1.59 -20.02 24.28
CA THR A 175 2.34 -21.27 24.30
C THR A 175 3.51 -21.21 25.29
N ALA A 176 3.84 -22.28 25.93
CA ALA A 176 5.06 -22.41 26.71
C ALA A 176 6.23 -22.99 25.88
N ASP A 177 5.98 -23.42 24.67
CA ASP A 177 6.97 -24.03 23.79
C ASP A 177 7.26 -23.11 22.61
N PRO A 178 8.50 -22.57 22.48
CA PRO A 178 8.89 -21.66 21.41
C PRO A 178 8.72 -22.23 19.98
N ARG A 179 8.57 -23.54 19.83
CA ARG A 179 8.35 -24.17 18.53
C ARG A 179 6.98 -23.86 17.92
N TRP A 180 6.06 -23.32 18.73
CA TRP A 180 4.69 -22.98 18.32
C TRP A 180 4.42 -21.48 18.22
N SER A 181 5.45 -20.65 18.26
CA SER A 181 5.36 -19.18 18.14
C SER A 181 5.64 -18.66 16.74
#